data_c7bb7ab89947ac11107c85f43f9e8a29
#
_entry.id   c7bb7ab89947ac11107c85f43f9e8a29
#
_cell.length_a   1.000
_cell.length_b   1.000
_cell.length_c   1.000
_cell.angle_alpha   90.00
_cell.angle_beta   90.00
_cell.angle_gamma   90.00
#
_symmetry.space_group_name_H-M   'P 1'
#
loop_
_entity.id
_entity.type
_entity.pdbx_description
1 polymer ?
#
loop_
_entity_poly.entity_id
_entity_poly.type
_entity_poly.pdbx_seq_one_letter_code
_entity_poly.pdbx_strand_id
1 'polypeptide(L)'
;MKTNKLSEKAFIYDLTDENMRKELKRARRLVQKLNSVDVNDDEAKRAIMEELFGAIGEGSDLNPNFYCDFGSHIFIGKNFFCNYNCTILDIAEVHIGDNCLFAPNVSLYTAGHPIELQGRLDNIGTGAPITIGNGVWIGGSAIIMGGVTIGDNAVIGAGSVVTHDVEPNTIVAGNPARFIRKIEN
;
A
#
# COMPACT_ATOMS: atom_id res chain seq x y z
N MET A 1 24.01 -21.71 -0.64
CA MET A 1 22.67 -21.17 -0.84
C MET A 1 22.40 -20.14 0.26
N LYS A 2 22.28 -18.85 -0.06
CA LYS A 2 21.87 -17.86 0.92
C LYS A 2 20.37 -18.03 1.12
N THR A 3 19.94 -18.51 2.29
CA THR A 3 18.55 -18.47 2.71
C THR A 3 18.11 -17.02 2.67
N ASN A 4 17.12 -16.69 1.81
CA ASN A 4 16.41 -15.43 1.91
C ASN A 4 15.75 -15.41 3.29
N LYS A 5 16.36 -14.71 4.24
CA LYS A 5 15.69 -14.37 5.49
C LYS A 5 14.51 -13.49 5.07
N LEU A 6 13.28 -13.96 5.31
CA LEU A 6 12.12 -13.09 5.43
C LEU A 6 12.56 -11.88 6.26
N SER A 7 12.17 -10.67 5.89
CA SER A 7 12.48 -9.48 6.70
C SER A 7 12.06 -9.77 8.14
N GLU A 8 12.76 -9.23 9.13
CA GLU A 8 12.43 -9.43 10.57
C GLU A 8 10.98 -9.04 10.92
N LYS A 9 10.29 -8.34 10.01
CA LYS A 9 8.90 -7.89 10.12
C LYS A 9 7.90 -8.80 9.40
N ALA A 10 8.35 -9.84 8.68
CA ALA A 10 7.46 -10.71 7.92
C ALA A 10 6.82 -11.77 8.82
N PHE A 11 5.55 -12.08 8.54
CA PHE A 11 4.78 -13.12 9.22
C PHE A 11 4.12 -14.06 8.22
N ILE A 12 3.62 -15.19 8.74
CA ILE A 12 2.89 -16.21 7.99
C ILE A 12 1.43 -16.19 8.43
N TYR A 13 0.50 -16.36 7.49
CA TYR A 13 -0.92 -16.46 7.79
C TYR A 13 -1.58 -17.58 6.96
N ASP A 14 -2.72 -18.06 7.47
CA ASP A 14 -3.54 -19.10 6.84
C ASP A 14 -4.63 -18.46 5.97
N LEU A 15 -4.61 -18.75 4.68
CA LEU A 15 -5.60 -18.28 3.70
C LEU A 15 -7.00 -18.87 3.93
N THR A 16 -7.13 -19.87 4.77
CA THR A 16 -8.42 -20.53 5.08
C THR A 16 -9.14 -19.94 6.29
N ASP A 17 -8.51 -19.01 7.01
CA ASP A 17 -9.08 -18.37 8.22
C ASP A 17 -10.43 -17.70 7.92
N GLU A 18 -11.46 -18.11 8.67
CA GLU A 18 -12.83 -17.61 8.46
C GLU A 18 -13.01 -16.14 8.86
N ASN A 19 -12.28 -15.66 9.88
CA ASN A 19 -12.37 -14.27 10.30
C ASN A 19 -11.75 -13.36 9.24
N MET A 20 -10.59 -13.77 8.71
CA MET A 20 -9.98 -13.11 7.58
C MET A 20 -10.94 -13.02 6.39
N ARG A 21 -11.64 -14.09 6.05
CA ARG A 21 -12.64 -14.11 4.96
C ARG A 21 -13.83 -13.17 5.21
N LYS A 22 -14.27 -13.02 6.48
CA LYS A 22 -15.33 -12.05 6.84
C LYS A 22 -14.86 -10.62 6.64
N GLU A 23 -13.65 -10.29 7.08
CA GLU A 23 -13.08 -8.96 6.91
C GLU A 23 -12.84 -8.61 5.42
N LEU A 24 -12.32 -9.53 4.62
CA LEU A 24 -12.22 -9.37 3.18
C LEU A 24 -13.58 -9.07 2.53
N LYS A 25 -14.66 -9.74 2.97
CA LYS A 25 -16.02 -9.47 2.46
C LYS A 25 -16.52 -8.08 2.89
N ARG A 26 -16.23 -7.65 4.13
CA ARG A 26 -16.54 -6.31 4.61
C ARG A 26 -15.86 -5.26 3.72
N ALA A 27 -14.56 -5.36 3.56
CA ALA A 27 -13.77 -4.43 2.76
C ALA A 27 -14.24 -4.35 1.31
N ARG A 28 -14.50 -5.50 0.66
CA ARG A 28 -15.01 -5.53 -0.72
C ARG A 28 -16.32 -4.78 -0.90
N ARG A 29 -17.24 -4.85 0.09
CA ARG A 29 -18.49 -4.07 0.05
C ARG A 29 -18.24 -2.57 0.15
N LEU A 30 -17.31 -2.16 1.03
CA LEU A 30 -16.95 -0.75 1.21
C LEU A 30 -16.21 -0.20 -0.01
N VAL A 31 -15.27 -0.96 -0.56
CA VAL A 31 -14.58 -0.62 -1.82
C VAL A 31 -15.56 -0.47 -2.97
N GLN A 32 -16.56 -1.37 -3.09
CA GLN A 32 -17.60 -1.24 -4.11
C GLN A 32 -18.40 0.05 -3.93
N LYS A 33 -18.81 0.38 -2.69
CA LYS A 33 -19.50 1.64 -2.39
C LYS A 33 -18.64 2.85 -2.73
N LEU A 34 -17.35 2.84 -2.28
CA LEU A 34 -16.41 3.93 -2.52
C LEU A 34 -16.22 4.22 -4.01
N ASN A 35 -16.07 3.17 -4.82
CA ASN A 35 -15.85 3.30 -6.26
C ASN A 35 -17.11 3.68 -7.06
N SER A 36 -18.29 3.66 -6.43
CA SER A 36 -19.56 3.99 -7.05
C SER A 36 -20.27 5.20 -6.43
N VAL A 37 -19.66 5.86 -5.44
CA VAL A 37 -20.22 7.07 -4.84
C VAL A 37 -20.29 8.20 -5.89
N ASP A 38 -21.33 9.03 -5.81
CA ASP A 38 -21.45 10.19 -6.69
C ASP A 38 -20.26 11.13 -6.49
N VAL A 39 -19.65 11.59 -7.58
CA VAL A 39 -18.46 12.45 -7.56
C VAL A 39 -18.68 13.78 -6.82
N ASN A 40 -19.93 14.21 -6.67
CA ASN A 40 -20.29 15.42 -5.95
C ASN A 40 -20.68 15.17 -4.47
N ASP A 41 -20.65 13.93 -4.01
CA ASP A 41 -21.02 13.55 -2.64
C ASP A 41 -19.76 13.30 -1.78
N ASP A 42 -19.04 14.39 -1.49
CA ASP A 42 -17.80 14.34 -0.68
C ASP A 42 -18.06 13.82 0.74
N GLU A 43 -19.25 14.11 1.31
CA GLU A 43 -19.62 13.66 2.65
C GLU A 43 -19.79 12.13 2.70
N ALA A 44 -20.54 11.54 1.77
CA ALA A 44 -20.70 10.10 1.68
C ALA A 44 -19.35 9.41 1.39
N LYS A 45 -18.54 9.97 0.50
CA LYS A 45 -17.19 9.47 0.19
C LYS A 45 -16.33 9.44 1.44
N ARG A 46 -16.29 10.54 2.19
CA ARG A 46 -15.52 10.66 3.43
C ARG A 46 -15.96 9.63 4.47
N ALA A 47 -17.26 9.47 4.70
CA ALA A 47 -17.82 8.50 5.64
C ALA A 47 -17.43 7.06 5.26
N ILE A 48 -17.45 6.70 3.96
CA ILE A 48 -17.03 5.38 3.50
C ILE A 48 -15.54 5.16 3.75
N MET A 49 -14.69 6.17 3.50
CA MET A 49 -13.25 6.07 3.74
C MET A 49 -12.94 5.89 5.24
N GLU A 50 -13.64 6.59 6.12
CA GLU A 50 -13.49 6.45 7.57
C GLU A 50 -13.96 5.08 8.10
N GLU A 51 -14.98 4.48 7.47
CA GLU A 51 -15.41 3.12 7.77
C GLU A 51 -14.43 2.07 7.22
N LEU A 52 -13.79 2.33 6.08
CA LEU A 52 -12.91 1.39 5.38
C LEU A 52 -11.52 1.31 6.02
N PHE A 53 -10.88 2.48 6.25
CA PHE A 53 -9.48 2.55 6.67
C PHE A 53 -9.31 2.45 8.18
N GLY A 54 -8.14 1.94 8.62
CA GLY A 54 -7.74 1.95 10.02
C GLY A 54 -7.61 3.36 10.57
N ALA A 55 -7.12 4.28 9.74
CA ALA A 55 -7.15 5.72 9.99
C ALA A 55 -7.04 6.50 8.67
N ILE A 56 -7.65 7.68 8.60
CA ILE A 56 -7.46 8.62 7.49
C ILE A 56 -7.48 10.07 7.99
N GLY A 57 -6.37 10.78 7.74
CA GLY A 57 -6.18 12.17 8.15
C GLY A 57 -7.07 13.16 7.38
N GLU A 58 -7.20 14.35 7.95
CA GLU A 58 -7.93 15.48 7.35
C GLU A 58 -7.31 15.88 6.01
N GLY A 59 -8.14 16.31 5.05
CA GLY A 59 -7.72 16.76 3.72
C GLY A 59 -7.26 15.63 2.79
N SER A 60 -7.35 14.37 3.22
CA SER A 60 -6.94 13.21 2.41
C SER A 60 -8.07 12.74 1.50
N ASP A 61 -7.73 12.40 0.26
CA ASP A 61 -8.69 12.02 -0.78
C ASP A 61 -8.15 10.94 -1.73
N LEU A 62 -9.08 10.20 -2.33
CA LEU A 62 -8.81 9.13 -3.29
C LEU A 62 -9.70 9.27 -4.53
N ASN A 63 -9.09 9.09 -5.69
CA ASN A 63 -9.85 8.92 -6.94
C ASN A 63 -10.25 7.45 -7.17
N PRO A 64 -11.37 7.17 -7.83
CA PRO A 64 -11.75 5.82 -8.22
C PRO A 64 -10.82 5.31 -9.36
N ASN A 65 -10.61 4.00 -9.58
CA ASN A 65 -11.02 2.95 -8.69
C ASN A 65 -9.91 2.68 -7.67
N PHE A 66 -10.27 2.46 -6.42
CA PHE A 66 -9.35 2.04 -5.38
C PHE A 66 -9.64 0.60 -4.98
N TYR A 67 -8.61 -0.18 -4.66
CA TYR A 67 -8.74 -1.56 -4.22
C TYR A 67 -7.84 -1.86 -3.02
N CYS A 68 -8.34 -2.65 -2.07
CA CYS A 68 -7.58 -3.17 -0.93
C CYS A 68 -8.10 -4.54 -0.50
N ASP A 69 -7.36 -5.22 0.38
CA ASP A 69 -7.79 -6.47 1.00
C ASP A 69 -8.73 -6.22 2.18
N PHE A 70 -8.26 -5.52 3.22
CA PHE A 70 -9.02 -5.25 4.44
C PHE A 70 -9.41 -3.78 4.59
N GLY A 71 -8.56 -2.86 4.15
CA GLY A 71 -8.65 -1.45 4.41
C GLY A 71 -8.31 -1.08 5.86
N SER A 72 -8.74 -1.87 6.83
CA SER A 72 -8.50 -1.63 8.27
C SER A 72 -7.02 -1.67 8.68
N HIS A 73 -6.15 -2.22 7.85
CA HIS A 73 -4.70 -2.20 8.05
C HIS A 73 -4.00 -1.05 7.32
N ILE A 74 -4.74 -0.12 6.73
CA ILE A 74 -4.21 1.06 6.05
C ILE A 74 -4.41 2.28 6.95
N PHE A 75 -3.31 2.94 7.31
CA PHE A 75 -3.27 4.12 8.16
C PHE A 75 -2.71 5.29 7.35
N ILE A 76 -3.54 6.29 7.10
CA ILE A 76 -3.25 7.41 6.20
C ILE A 76 -3.16 8.70 7.00
N GLY A 77 -2.09 9.46 6.82
CA GLY A 77 -1.90 10.79 7.38
C GLY A 77 -2.78 11.85 6.73
N LYS A 78 -2.46 13.13 6.96
CA LYS A 78 -3.19 14.29 6.44
C LYS A 78 -2.77 14.63 5.02
N ASN A 79 -3.70 15.25 4.26
CA ASN A 79 -3.45 15.78 2.92
C ASN A 79 -2.86 14.73 1.95
N PHE A 80 -3.22 13.47 2.13
CA PHE A 80 -2.86 12.41 1.19
C PHE A 80 -3.73 12.50 -0.05
N PHE A 81 -3.13 12.33 -1.22
CA PHE A 81 -3.85 12.22 -2.48
C PHE A 81 -3.49 10.92 -3.20
N CYS A 82 -4.50 10.13 -3.52
CA CYS A 82 -4.39 8.90 -4.29
C CYS A 82 -5.09 9.06 -5.62
N ASN A 83 -4.37 8.95 -6.71
CA ASN A 83 -4.92 9.05 -8.06
C ASN A 83 -5.61 7.74 -8.49
N TYR A 84 -6.09 7.66 -9.72
CA TYR A 84 -6.92 6.57 -10.25
C TYR A 84 -6.25 5.20 -10.20
N ASN A 85 -7.05 4.15 -9.97
CA ASN A 85 -6.70 2.74 -10.10
C ASN A 85 -5.56 2.28 -9.17
N CYS A 86 -5.46 2.85 -7.99
CA CYS A 86 -4.46 2.41 -7.01
C CYS A 86 -4.92 1.16 -6.25
N THR A 87 -3.95 0.32 -5.89
CA THR A 87 -4.20 -0.94 -5.18
C THR A 87 -3.28 -1.07 -3.98
N ILE A 88 -3.84 -1.34 -2.80
CA ILE A 88 -3.09 -1.62 -1.58
C ILE A 88 -3.53 -2.99 -1.03
N LEU A 89 -2.71 -4.02 -1.21
CA LEU A 89 -2.96 -5.34 -0.61
C LEU A 89 -2.42 -5.33 0.82
N ASP A 90 -3.30 -5.03 1.76
CA ASP A 90 -2.98 -4.73 3.16
C ASP A 90 -3.17 -5.94 4.09
N ILE A 91 -2.60 -7.09 3.74
CA ILE A 91 -2.53 -8.24 4.65
C ILE A 91 -1.71 -7.89 5.90
N ALA A 92 -0.60 -7.16 5.74
CA ALA A 92 0.12 -6.48 6.81
C ALA A 92 -0.19 -4.98 6.80
N GLU A 93 0.16 -4.30 7.88
CA GLU A 93 -0.09 -2.86 8.01
C GLU A 93 0.64 -2.04 6.95
N VAL A 94 -0.04 -1.00 6.47
CA VAL A 94 0.49 0.03 5.58
C VAL A 94 0.31 1.38 6.27
N HIS A 95 1.42 2.03 6.58
CA HIS A 95 1.44 3.36 7.17
C HIS A 95 1.90 4.37 6.12
N ILE A 96 1.09 5.41 5.89
CA ILE A 96 1.36 6.49 4.93
C ILE A 96 1.34 7.81 5.70
N GLY A 97 2.43 8.55 5.64
CA GLY A 97 2.59 9.84 6.31
C GLY A 97 1.76 10.96 5.68
N ASP A 98 1.96 12.17 6.19
CA ASP A 98 1.27 13.38 5.73
C ASP A 98 1.78 13.84 4.36
N ASN A 99 0.90 14.53 3.60
CA ASN A 99 1.23 15.19 2.32
C ASN A 99 1.82 14.25 1.24
N CYS A 100 1.44 12.98 1.24
CA CYS A 100 1.90 12.02 0.24
C CYS A 100 1.02 12.06 -1.02
N LEU A 101 1.67 11.86 -2.17
CA LEU A 101 1.01 11.88 -3.48
C LEU A 101 1.25 10.56 -4.21
N PHE A 102 0.17 9.84 -4.53
CA PHE A 102 0.23 8.64 -5.37
C PHE A 102 -0.34 8.96 -6.75
N ALA A 103 0.47 8.73 -7.77
CA ALA A 103 0.04 8.85 -9.16
C ALA A 103 -0.83 7.65 -9.58
N PRO A 104 -1.42 7.65 -10.80
CA PRO A 104 -2.28 6.55 -11.23
C PRO A 104 -1.61 5.18 -11.24
N ASN A 105 -2.37 4.14 -10.93
CA ASN A 105 -1.96 2.73 -10.95
C ASN A 105 -0.81 2.38 -9.97
N VAL A 106 -0.61 3.16 -8.91
CA VAL A 106 0.34 2.81 -7.84
C VAL A 106 -0.15 1.59 -7.09
N SER A 107 0.76 0.66 -6.80
CA SER A 107 0.45 -0.58 -6.11
C SER A 107 1.38 -0.79 -4.92
N LEU A 108 0.79 -1.10 -3.75
CA LEU A 108 1.49 -1.52 -2.55
C LEU A 108 1.11 -2.97 -2.24
N TYR A 109 2.09 -3.85 -2.17
CA TYR A 109 1.84 -5.28 -1.94
C TYR A 109 2.52 -5.75 -0.65
N THR A 110 1.79 -5.74 0.46
CA THR A 110 2.27 -6.36 1.70
C THR A 110 2.15 -7.88 1.67
N ALA A 111 1.25 -8.39 0.82
CA ALA A 111 0.93 -9.81 0.67
C ALA A 111 1.92 -10.54 -0.24
N GLY A 112 2.20 -11.78 0.07
CA GLY A 112 3.01 -12.69 -0.74
C GLY A 112 2.67 -14.14 -0.47
N HIS A 113 3.43 -15.03 -1.10
CA HIS A 113 3.33 -16.48 -0.91
C HIS A 113 4.72 -17.09 -0.74
N PRO A 114 4.83 -18.27 -0.08
CA PRO A 114 6.08 -19.02 -0.03
C PRO A 114 6.61 -19.33 -1.44
N ILE A 115 7.94 -19.24 -1.59
CA ILE A 115 8.60 -19.62 -2.85
C ILE A 115 8.48 -21.13 -3.08
N GLU A 116 8.53 -21.91 -2.02
CA GLU A 116 8.39 -23.37 -2.03
C GLU A 116 6.97 -23.77 -2.40
N LEU A 117 6.84 -24.71 -3.33
CA LEU A 117 5.54 -25.18 -3.84
C LEU A 117 4.63 -25.67 -2.72
N GLN A 118 5.18 -26.45 -1.78
CA GLN A 118 4.35 -27.06 -0.72
C GLN A 118 3.65 -26.01 0.12
N GLY A 119 4.32 -24.92 0.52
CA GLY A 119 3.69 -23.83 1.29
C GLY A 119 2.50 -23.19 0.55
N ARG A 120 2.57 -23.08 -0.79
CA ARG A 120 1.44 -22.58 -1.60
C ARG A 120 0.28 -23.59 -1.67
N LEU A 121 0.59 -24.89 -1.74
CA LEU A 121 -0.42 -25.97 -1.71
C LEU A 121 -1.10 -26.06 -0.32
N ASP A 122 -0.38 -25.74 0.74
CA ASP A 122 -0.86 -25.72 2.10
C ASP A 122 -1.66 -24.43 2.44
N ASN A 123 -1.96 -23.58 1.43
CA ASN A 123 -2.67 -22.32 1.59
C ASN A 123 -1.98 -21.32 2.53
N ILE A 124 -0.65 -21.34 2.59
CA ILE A 124 0.13 -20.39 3.38
C ILE A 124 0.30 -19.08 2.60
N GLY A 125 0.01 -17.96 3.27
CA GLY A 125 0.37 -16.62 2.83
C GLY A 125 1.53 -16.05 3.65
N THR A 126 2.21 -15.06 3.10
CA THR A 126 3.24 -14.28 3.79
C THR A 126 2.88 -12.81 3.75
N GLY A 127 3.14 -12.09 4.84
CA GLY A 127 2.88 -10.65 4.94
C GLY A 127 4.08 -9.91 5.48
N ALA A 128 4.34 -8.69 4.97
CA ALA A 128 5.33 -7.79 5.52
C ALA A 128 4.85 -6.34 5.40
N PRO A 129 4.92 -5.51 6.47
CA PRO A 129 4.37 -4.17 6.47
C PRO A 129 5.13 -3.23 5.53
N ILE A 130 4.45 -2.16 5.09
CA ILE A 130 5.03 -1.08 4.31
C ILE A 130 4.89 0.21 5.12
N THR A 131 5.97 1.00 5.19
CA THR A 131 5.95 2.31 5.83
C THR A 131 6.39 3.38 4.83
N ILE A 132 5.59 4.42 4.68
CA ILE A 132 5.85 5.57 3.80
C ILE A 132 5.88 6.83 4.67
N GLY A 133 6.98 7.56 4.64
CA GLY A 133 7.18 8.80 5.37
C GLY A 133 6.32 9.95 4.83
N ASN A 134 6.59 11.16 5.30
CA ASN A 134 5.86 12.35 4.92
C ASN A 134 6.36 12.94 3.58
N GLY A 135 5.47 13.58 2.83
CA GLY A 135 5.81 14.30 1.60
C GLY A 135 6.34 13.40 0.46
N VAL A 136 6.06 12.11 0.49
CA VAL A 136 6.53 11.16 -0.51
C VAL A 136 5.69 11.28 -1.79
N TRP A 137 6.36 11.33 -2.93
CA TRP A 137 5.71 11.24 -4.24
C TRP A 137 6.01 9.90 -4.92
N ILE A 138 4.97 9.12 -5.19
CA ILE A 138 5.08 7.84 -5.91
C ILE A 138 4.53 8.02 -7.32
N GLY A 139 5.41 7.87 -8.32
CA GLY A 139 5.12 7.97 -9.74
C GLY A 139 4.21 6.84 -10.25
N GLY A 140 3.49 7.11 -11.34
CA GLY A 140 2.49 6.20 -11.88
C GLY A 140 3.02 4.81 -12.19
N SER A 141 2.18 3.80 -11.94
CA SER A 141 2.50 2.39 -12.15
C SER A 141 3.72 1.88 -11.35
N ALA A 142 4.13 2.59 -10.32
CA ALA A 142 5.15 2.07 -9.40
C ALA A 142 4.56 1.02 -8.47
N ILE A 143 5.40 0.04 -8.10
CA ILE A 143 5.07 -1.07 -7.20
C ILE A 143 5.99 -1.01 -5.99
N ILE A 144 5.42 -1.00 -4.79
CA ILE A 144 6.15 -1.07 -3.52
C ILE A 144 5.94 -2.46 -2.92
N MET A 145 7.03 -3.16 -2.67
CA MET A 145 6.99 -4.52 -2.12
C MET A 145 6.93 -4.51 -0.59
N GLY A 146 6.37 -5.58 -0.04
CA GLY A 146 6.26 -5.78 1.40
C GLY A 146 7.62 -5.73 2.12
N GLY A 147 7.64 -5.15 3.30
CA GLY A 147 8.82 -4.94 4.14
C GLY A 147 9.59 -3.65 3.87
N VAL A 148 9.21 -2.89 2.84
CA VAL A 148 9.89 -1.65 2.44
C VAL A 148 9.50 -0.48 3.33
N THR A 149 10.49 0.32 3.71
CA THR A 149 10.32 1.64 4.32
C THR A 149 10.79 2.72 3.34
N ILE A 150 9.95 3.70 3.05
CA ILE A 150 10.27 4.87 2.23
C ILE A 150 10.38 6.10 3.15
N GLY A 151 11.56 6.72 3.18
CA GLY A 151 11.83 7.89 4.02
C GLY A 151 11.15 9.16 3.52
N ASP A 152 11.05 10.16 4.40
CA ASP A 152 10.42 11.44 4.14
C ASP A 152 10.96 12.11 2.86
N ASN A 153 10.07 12.82 2.14
CA ASN A 153 10.40 13.56 0.93
C ASN A 153 11.10 12.74 -0.17
N ALA A 154 10.91 11.41 -0.18
CA ALA A 154 11.42 10.58 -1.25
C ALA A 154 10.53 10.65 -2.50
N VAL A 155 11.12 10.43 -3.66
CA VAL A 155 10.42 10.35 -4.94
C VAL A 155 10.69 9.01 -5.60
N ILE A 156 9.62 8.30 -5.94
CA ILE A 156 9.67 7.03 -6.66
C ILE A 156 9.31 7.29 -8.12
N GLY A 157 10.22 7.01 -9.03
CA GLY A 157 10.00 7.19 -10.48
C GLY A 157 8.88 6.29 -11.00
N ALA A 158 8.16 6.75 -12.03
CA ALA A 158 7.08 5.97 -12.66
C ALA A 158 7.58 4.61 -13.18
N GLY A 159 6.74 3.56 -13.07
CA GLY A 159 7.06 2.21 -13.50
C GLY A 159 8.12 1.48 -12.66
N SER A 160 8.49 2.02 -11.52
CA SER A 160 9.52 1.44 -10.64
C SER A 160 8.98 0.27 -9.82
N VAL A 161 9.86 -0.71 -9.50
CA VAL A 161 9.58 -1.75 -8.53
C VAL A 161 10.54 -1.61 -7.35
N VAL A 162 10.02 -1.12 -6.22
CA VAL A 162 10.80 -0.85 -5.00
C VAL A 162 10.84 -2.11 -4.14
N THR A 163 12.03 -2.68 -3.99
CA THR A 163 12.28 -3.94 -3.29
C THR A 163 13.19 -3.78 -2.05
N HIS A 164 13.65 -2.57 -1.77
CA HIS A 164 14.51 -2.21 -0.65
C HIS A 164 14.12 -0.84 -0.10
N ASP A 165 14.51 -0.57 1.13
CA ASP A 165 14.26 0.72 1.76
C ASP A 165 14.83 1.88 0.95
N VAL A 166 14.15 3.02 1.02
CA VAL A 166 14.52 4.26 0.33
C VAL A 166 14.82 5.33 1.37
N GLU A 167 16.03 5.87 1.32
CA GLU A 167 16.47 6.93 2.23
C GLU A 167 15.64 8.22 2.04
N PRO A 168 15.47 9.04 3.09
CA PRO A 168 14.84 10.35 2.97
C PRO A 168 15.53 11.24 1.93
N ASN A 169 14.76 12.16 1.32
CA ASN A 169 15.27 13.11 0.32
C ASN A 169 15.98 12.43 -0.85
N THR A 170 15.43 11.31 -1.34
CA THR A 170 16.09 10.49 -2.37
C THR A 170 15.13 10.23 -3.53
N ILE A 171 15.66 10.30 -4.74
CA ILE A 171 14.95 9.83 -5.95
C ILE A 171 15.49 8.45 -6.31
N VAL A 172 14.56 7.48 -6.44
CA VAL A 172 14.84 6.13 -6.95
C VAL A 172 13.97 5.84 -8.16
N ALA A 173 14.47 5.01 -9.10
CA ALA A 173 13.70 4.59 -10.28
C ALA A 173 14.17 3.24 -10.83
N GLY A 174 13.33 2.60 -11.64
CA GLY A 174 13.63 1.36 -12.37
C GLY A 174 13.06 0.09 -11.75
N ASN A 175 13.32 -1.05 -12.40
CA ASN A 175 12.93 -2.38 -11.93
C ASN A 175 14.15 -3.33 -11.94
N PRO A 176 14.70 -3.70 -10.77
CA PRO A 176 14.38 -3.15 -9.45
C PRO A 176 14.84 -1.68 -9.32
N ALA A 177 14.13 -0.90 -8.49
CA ALA A 177 14.45 0.51 -8.26
C ALA A 177 15.87 0.70 -7.73
N ARG A 178 16.57 1.72 -8.25
CA ARG A 178 17.93 2.09 -7.85
C ARG A 178 18.02 3.58 -7.60
N PHE A 179 18.97 3.98 -6.78
CA PHE A 179 19.28 5.36 -6.49
C PHE A 179 19.58 6.14 -7.78
N ILE A 180 18.98 7.31 -7.93
CA ILE A 180 19.23 8.26 -9.00
C ILE A 180 20.03 9.44 -8.48
N ARG A 181 19.49 10.15 -7.48
CA ARG A 181 20.15 11.29 -6.84
C ARG A 181 19.47 11.69 -5.54
N LYS A 182 20.13 12.50 -4.74
CA LYS A 182 19.49 13.21 -3.61
C LYS A 182 18.66 14.40 -4.13
N ILE A 183 17.63 14.76 -3.35
CA ILE A 183 16.85 15.98 -3.55
C ILE A 183 17.57 17.07 -2.75
N GLU A 184 17.95 18.13 -3.45
CA GLU A 184 18.50 19.35 -2.84
C GLU A 184 17.31 20.29 -2.55
N ASN A 185 17.19 20.74 -1.30
CA ASN A 185 16.18 21.70 -0.85
C ASN A 185 16.69 23.11 -1.03
#